data_24e5bbf338dabf4fecee5dc7fa54a375
#
_entry.id   24e5bbf338dabf4fecee5dc7fa54a375
#
_cell.length_a   1.000
_cell.length_b   1.000
_cell.length_c   1.000
_cell.angle_alpha   90.00
_cell.angle_beta   90.00
_cell.angle_gamma   90.00
#
_symmetry.space_group_name_H-M   'P 1'
#
loop_
_entity.id
_entity.type
_entity.pdbx_description
1 polymer ?
#
loop_
_entity_poly.entity_id
_entity_poly.type
_entity_poly.pdbx_seq_one_letter_code
_entity_poly.pdbx_strand_id
1 'polypeptide(L)'
;SLSNSNKATVYIQGTWELAQVTQDFLDIIVLKDGKINGKYLMLQNTSTLTIQSGAEVSLSDQLICNTYSTICNFGDLKTKNMKLNTNDILYNGHKTDITNSLDASQGGNIHNFGKLDVENTIKLNTPSIVYNAPECKIEAKTYEAAGSTNVNFGEMEFDTYDSGGAGGSLYNNCMLFVEHMKAGGIVYLDHGVIAEEKED
;
A
#
# COMPACT_ATOMS: atom_id res chain seq x y z
N SER A 1 -8.81 12.61 26.84
CA SER A 1 -8.23 13.75 26.09
C SER A 1 -6.80 13.39 25.72
N LEU A 2 -6.57 13.06 24.46
CA LEU A 2 -5.22 12.98 23.94
C LEU A 2 -4.63 14.39 24.01
N SER A 3 -3.66 14.60 24.89
CA SER A 3 -2.89 15.82 24.91
C SER A 3 -2.27 16.02 23.53
N ASN A 4 -2.36 17.22 22.97
CA ASN A 4 -1.61 17.64 21.79
C ASN A 4 -0.11 17.55 22.14
N SER A 5 0.47 16.36 22.02
CA SER A 5 1.92 16.21 21.99
C SER A 5 2.39 16.88 20.71
N ASN A 6 3.26 17.89 20.82
CA ASN A 6 3.84 18.57 19.68
C ASN A 6 4.55 17.53 18.80
N LYS A 7 3.98 17.24 17.66
CA LYS A 7 4.55 16.32 16.67
C LYS A 7 5.80 16.97 16.10
N ALA A 8 6.93 16.29 16.16
CA ALA A 8 8.18 16.78 15.57
C ALA A 8 8.16 16.52 14.05
N THR A 9 8.91 17.33 13.30
CA THR A 9 9.11 17.13 11.86
C THR A 9 10.59 17.03 11.55
N VAL A 10 10.98 16.00 10.80
CA VAL A 10 12.34 15.78 10.31
C VAL A 10 12.35 15.86 8.80
N TYR A 11 13.24 16.69 8.26
CA TYR A 11 13.46 16.83 6.80
C TYR A 11 14.74 16.11 6.41
N ILE A 12 14.66 15.24 5.41
CA ILE A 12 15.78 14.47 4.87
C ILE A 12 16.13 15.04 3.49
N GLN A 13 17.26 15.74 3.39
CA GLN A 13 17.76 16.33 2.13
C GLN A 13 18.97 15.55 1.57
N GLY A 14 19.64 14.76 2.38
CA GLY A 14 20.75 13.89 1.98
C GLY A 14 20.36 12.42 2.17
N THR A 15 21.33 11.59 2.47
CA THR A 15 21.11 10.17 2.76
C THR A 15 21.02 9.94 4.27
N TRP A 16 19.96 9.27 4.70
CA TRP A 16 19.80 8.78 6.06
C TRP A 16 19.89 7.27 6.08
N GLU A 17 20.91 6.73 6.71
CA GLU A 17 21.11 5.29 6.88
C GLU A 17 20.47 4.81 8.18
N LEU A 18 19.51 3.87 8.07
CA LEU A 18 18.78 3.31 9.20
C LEU A 18 19.18 1.86 9.44
N ALA A 19 19.60 1.49 10.64
CA ALA A 19 19.69 0.07 11.00
C ALA A 19 18.30 -0.50 11.30
N GLN A 20 17.67 0.03 12.34
CA GLN A 20 16.30 -0.29 12.75
C GLN A 20 15.78 0.91 13.55
N VAL A 21 14.66 1.47 13.13
CA VAL A 21 14.09 2.68 13.74
C VAL A 21 12.60 2.54 13.96
N THR A 22 12.15 2.90 15.16
CA THR A 22 10.74 3.10 15.49
C THR A 22 10.55 4.59 15.75
N GLN A 23 9.59 5.20 15.05
CA GLN A 23 9.26 6.62 15.18
C GLN A 23 7.85 6.78 15.73
N ASP A 24 7.74 7.62 16.76
CA ASP A 24 6.51 7.88 17.47
C ASP A 24 6.22 9.39 17.48
N PHE A 25 5.01 9.77 17.07
CA PHE A 25 4.59 11.18 16.92
C PHE A 25 5.53 12.02 16.04
N LEU A 26 6.01 11.48 14.93
CA LEU A 26 6.99 12.10 14.06
C LEU A 26 6.51 12.21 12.62
N ASP A 27 6.70 13.38 12.01
CA ASP A 27 6.62 13.55 10.56
C ASP A 27 8.01 13.48 9.94
N ILE A 28 8.21 12.52 9.04
CA ILE A 28 9.42 12.38 8.24
C ILE A 28 9.08 12.85 6.83
N ILE A 29 9.81 13.84 6.34
CA ILE A 29 9.66 14.37 4.98
C ILE A 29 10.98 14.16 4.25
N VAL A 30 10.97 13.23 3.28
CA VAL A 30 12.10 13.00 2.38
C VAL A 30 11.95 13.97 1.23
N LEU A 31 12.82 14.99 1.20
CA LEU A 31 12.82 16.02 0.19
C LEU A 31 13.35 15.48 -1.14
N LYS A 32 13.10 16.20 -2.22
CA LYS A 32 13.67 15.89 -3.55
C LYS A 32 15.18 15.61 -3.43
N ASP A 33 15.64 14.55 -4.08
CA ASP A 33 17.01 14.01 -4.05
C ASP A 33 17.44 13.45 -2.67
N GLY A 34 16.58 13.52 -1.64
CA GLY A 34 16.79 12.89 -0.34
C GLY A 34 16.58 11.38 -0.40
N LYS A 35 17.30 10.66 0.45
CA LYS A 35 17.24 9.20 0.52
C LYS A 35 17.17 8.68 1.94
N ILE A 36 16.37 7.65 2.13
CA ILE A 36 16.41 6.79 3.32
C ILE A 36 16.80 5.39 2.87
N ASN A 37 17.90 4.88 3.38
CA ASN A 37 18.31 3.49 3.22
C ASN A 37 18.28 2.79 4.57
N GLY A 38 17.80 1.57 4.63
CA GLY A 38 17.82 0.89 5.90
C GLY A 38 17.29 -0.52 5.87
N LYS A 39 17.17 -1.08 7.07
CA LYS A 39 16.59 -2.40 7.25
C LYS A 39 15.11 -2.31 7.60
N TYR A 40 14.77 -1.47 8.56
CA TYR A 40 13.46 -1.48 9.19
C TYR A 40 13.04 -0.07 9.61
N LEU A 41 11.80 0.31 9.31
CA LEU A 41 11.18 1.54 9.79
C LEU A 41 9.77 1.25 10.29
N MET A 42 9.47 1.63 11.53
CA MET A 42 8.13 1.61 12.09
C MET A 42 7.66 3.03 12.38
N LEU A 43 6.51 3.38 11.87
CA LEU A 43 5.78 4.60 12.16
C LEU A 43 4.67 4.29 13.16
N GLN A 44 4.58 5.04 14.26
CA GLN A 44 3.57 4.82 15.29
C GLN A 44 2.84 6.13 15.65
N ASN A 45 1.63 5.98 16.19
CA ASN A 45 0.88 7.05 16.85
C ASN A 45 0.79 8.33 16.00
N THR A 46 0.07 8.25 14.89
CA THR A 46 -0.16 9.36 13.94
C THR A 46 1.09 9.85 13.19
N SER A 47 2.19 9.11 13.19
CA SER A 47 3.40 9.47 12.43
C SER A 47 3.14 9.47 10.93
N THR A 48 3.83 10.34 10.21
CA THR A 48 3.71 10.43 8.74
C THR A 48 5.08 10.27 8.08
N LEU A 49 5.14 9.48 7.02
CA LEU A 49 6.26 9.45 6.08
C LEU A 49 5.80 10.06 4.76
N THR A 50 6.38 11.18 4.38
CA THR A 50 6.17 11.81 3.07
C THR A 50 7.42 11.68 2.22
N ILE A 51 7.30 11.06 1.05
CA ILE A 51 8.37 10.88 0.07
C ILE A 51 8.05 11.80 -1.10
N GLN A 52 8.80 12.87 -1.28
CA GLN A 52 8.57 13.82 -2.36
C GLN A 52 9.01 13.24 -3.73
N SER A 53 8.51 13.82 -4.80
CA SER A 53 8.93 13.48 -6.16
C SER A 53 10.44 13.60 -6.32
N GLY A 54 11.11 12.56 -6.84
CA GLY A 54 12.56 12.45 -6.97
C GLY A 54 13.28 12.07 -5.67
N ALA A 55 12.57 11.78 -4.58
CA ALA A 55 13.13 11.19 -3.37
C ALA A 55 13.00 9.66 -3.38
N GLU A 56 13.80 8.99 -2.56
CA GLU A 56 13.86 7.52 -2.50
C GLU A 56 13.83 7.02 -1.05
N VAL A 57 13.05 5.98 -0.78
CA VAL A 57 13.08 5.21 0.46
C VAL A 57 13.28 3.74 0.12
N SER A 58 14.36 3.13 0.62
CA SER A 58 14.70 1.73 0.38
C SER A 58 14.95 1.00 1.68
N LEU A 59 14.07 0.04 2.01
CA LEU A 59 14.15 -0.77 3.22
C LEU A 59 14.31 -2.25 2.85
N SER A 60 15.38 -2.87 3.31
CA SER A 60 15.70 -4.27 2.96
C SER A 60 14.84 -5.30 3.68
N ASP A 61 14.07 -4.91 4.69
CA ASP A 61 13.22 -5.82 5.46
C ASP A 61 11.79 -5.32 5.56
N GLN A 62 11.48 -4.29 6.37
CA GLN A 62 10.09 -3.98 6.67
C GLN A 62 9.80 -2.49 6.87
N LEU A 63 8.65 -2.05 6.33
CA LEU A 63 7.99 -0.79 6.65
C LEU A 63 6.66 -1.09 7.37
N ILE A 64 6.53 -0.65 8.61
CA ILE A 64 5.31 -0.84 9.40
C ILE A 64 4.67 0.50 9.72
N CYS A 65 3.38 0.61 9.47
CA CYS A 65 2.52 1.64 10.04
C CYS A 65 1.70 1.05 11.19
N ASN A 66 1.56 1.82 12.25
CA ASN A 66 0.82 1.41 13.43
C ASN A 66 0.10 2.60 14.05
N THR A 67 -1.20 2.45 14.30
CA THR A 67 -2.03 3.43 15.01
C THR A 67 -2.14 4.80 14.31
N TYR A 68 -3.00 4.88 13.29
CA TYR A 68 -3.29 6.10 12.52
C TYR A 68 -2.09 6.73 11.81
N SER A 69 -1.10 5.94 11.44
CA SER A 69 0.07 6.43 10.71
C SER A 69 -0.20 6.48 9.21
N THR A 70 0.51 7.34 8.51
CA THR A 70 0.28 7.58 7.09
C THR A 70 1.58 7.54 6.29
N ILE A 71 1.56 6.91 5.13
CA ILE A 71 2.61 7.00 4.11
C ILE A 71 2.04 7.79 2.93
N CYS A 72 2.70 8.89 2.55
CA CYS A 72 2.43 9.67 1.36
C CYS A 72 3.62 9.50 0.40
N ASN A 73 3.53 8.59 -0.55
CA ASN A 73 4.59 8.32 -1.51
C ASN A 73 4.35 9.03 -2.84
N PHE A 74 5.13 10.05 -3.15
CA PHE A 74 5.20 10.74 -4.45
C PHE A 74 6.56 10.54 -5.13
N GLY A 75 7.45 9.75 -4.54
CA GLY A 75 8.76 9.33 -5.06
C GLY A 75 8.85 7.81 -5.19
N ASP A 76 10.03 7.27 -5.04
CA ASP A 76 10.28 5.83 -5.12
C ASP A 76 10.31 5.21 -3.70
N LEU A 77 9.41 4.27 -3.45
CA LEU A 77 9.37 3.48 -2.21
C LEU A 77 9.64 2.02 -2.51
N LYS A 78 10.67 1.47 -1.90
CA LYS A 78 11.00 0.05 -1.98
C LYS A 78 11.13 -0.57 -0.60
N THR A 79 10.48 -1.71 -0.38
CA THR A 79 10.63 -2.50 0.85
C THR A 79 10.41 -3.98 0.58
N LYS A 80 10.93 -4.85 1.45
CA LYS A 80 10.63 -6.28 1.33
C LYS A 80 9.20 -6.58 1.78
N ASN A 81 8.80 -6.05 2.92
CA ASN A 81 7.46 -6.22 3.46
C ASN A 81 6.89 -4.86 3.88
N MET A 82 5.58 -4.69 3.69
CA MET A 82 4.85 -3.54 4.23
C MET A 82 3.69 -4.04 5.08
N LYS A 83 3.49 -3.37 6.22
CA LYS A 83 2.34 -3.65 7.09
C LYS A 83 1.60 -2.37 7.43
N LEU A 84 0.29 -2.38 7.21
CA LEU A 84 -0.64 -1.31 7.56
C LEU A 84 -1.63 -1.86 8.57
N ASN A 85 -1.58 -1.38 9.80
CA ASN A 85 -2.52 -1.80 10.84
C ASN A 85 -3.80 -0.94 10.83
N THR A 86 -4.54 -0.94 11.92
CA THR A 86 -5.85 -0.29 12.00
C THR A 86 -5.78 1.21 11.73
N ASN A 87 -6.56 1.65 10.75
CA ASN A 87 -6.66 3.04 10.30
C ASN A 87 -5.35 3.67 9.77
N ASP A 88 -4.36 2.85 9.46
CA ASP A 88 -3.19 3.31 8.74
C ASP A 88 -3.48 3.48 7.26
N ILE A 89 -2.77 4.37 6.58
CA ILE A 89 -3.06 4.71 5.19
C ILE A 89 -1.77 4.73 4.37
N LEU A 90 -1.81 4.08 3.21
CA LEU A 90 -0.87 4.29 2.11
C LEU A 90 -1.54 5.13 1.02
N TYR A 91 -1.04 6.34 0.79
CA TYR A 91 -1.28 7.10 -0.43
C TYR A 91 -0.08 6.90 -1.36
N ASN A 92 -0.25 6.11 -2.41
CA ASN A 92 0.80 5.87 -3.41
C ASN A 92 0.55 6.72 -4.65
N GLY A 93 1.25 7.84 -4.78
CA GLY A 93 1.14 8.77 -5.90
C GLY A 93 2.20 8.57 -7.00
N HIS A 94 3.14 7.63 -6.85
CA HIS A 94 4.14 7.31 -7.86
C HIS A 94 4.45 5.82 -7.88
N LYS A 95 5.59 5.37 -7.38
CA LYS A 95 6.01 3.98 -7.46
C LYS A 95 6.27 3.39 -6.08
N THR A 96 5.63 2.25 -5.79
CA THR A 96 5.89 1.44 -4.61
C THR A 96 6.17 0.01 -5.03
N ASP A 97 7.38 -0.48 -4.74
CA ASP A 97 7.83 -1.85 -4.99
C ASP A 97 7.94 -2.60 -3.67
N ILE A 98 7.21 -3.69 -3.52
CA ILE A 98 7.25 -4.56 -2.34
C ILE A 98 7.68 -5.96 -2.78
N THR A 99 8.91 -6.35 -2.44
CA THR A 99 9.52 -7.58 -2.95
C THR A 99 9.05 -8.87 -2.25
N ASN A 100 8.09 -8.78 -1.33
CA ASN A 100 7.43 -9.94 -0.76
C ASN A 100 5.94 -9.68 -0.51
N SER A 101 5.54 -9.01 0.60
CA SER A 101 4.12 -8.91 0.94
C SER A 101 3.71 -7.54 1.48
N LEU A 102 2.46 -7.18 1.16
CA LEU A 102 1.73 -6.08 1.77
C LEU A 102 0.60 -6.66 2.63
N ASP A 103 0.67 -6.46 3.94
CA ASP A 103 -0.34 -6.92 4.90
C ASP A 103 -1.12 -5.72 5.46
N ALA A 104 -2.36 -5.54 5.03
CA ALA A 104 -3.32 -4.57 5.56
C ALA A 104 -4.51 -5.28 6.24
N SER A 105 -4.33 -6.53 6.65
CA SER A 105 -5.38 -7.40 7.21
C SER A 105 -5.98 -6.93 8.54
N GLN A 106 -5.41 -5.89 9.15
CA GLN A 106 -5.94 -5.29 10.37
C GLN A 106 -6.72 -3.98 10.13
N GLY A 107 -7.13 -3.72 8.89
CA GLY A 107 -7.94 -2.55 8.53
C GLY A 107 -7.14 -1.35 8.04
N GLY A 108 -5.95 -1.56 7.50
CA GLY A 108 -5.20 -0.55 6.77
C GLY A 108 -5.82 -0.25 5.42
N ASN A 109 -5.68 0.99 4.93
CA ASN A 109 -6.26 1.47 3.68
C ASN A 109 -5.18 1.76 2.64
N ILE A 110 -5.48 1.52 1.37
CA ILE A 110 -4.58 1.74 0.24
C ILE A 110 -5.28 2.62 -0.79
N HIS A 111 -4.70 3.77 -1.07
CA HIS A 111 -5.12 4.66 -2.16
C HIS A 111 -4.00 4.74 -3.19
N ASN A 112 -4.18 4.05 -4.31
CA ASN A 112 -3.19 3.99 -5.38
C ASN A 112 -3.52 4.99 -6.50
N PHE A 113 -2.62 5.94 -6.68
CA PHE A 113 -2.60 6.95 -7.74
C PHE A 113 -1.31 6.83 -8.58
N GLY A 114 -0.67 5.67 -8.58
CA GLY A 114 0.56 5.37 -9.31
C GLY A 114 0.68 3.87 -9.60
N LYS A 115 1.89 3.34 -9.50
CA LYS A 115 2.15 1.90 -9.62
C LYS A 115 2.43 1.30 -8.23
N LEU A 116 1.63 0.32 -7.84
CA LEU A 116 1.85 -0.53 -6.66
C LEU A 116 2.17 -1.95 -7.14
N ASP A 117 3.40 -2.37 -6.96
CA ASP A 117 3.92 -3.66 -7.36
C ASP A 117 4.28 -4.49 -6.12
N VAL A 118 3.64 -5.64 -5.94
CA VAL A 118 3.87 -6.55 -4.82
C VAL A 118 4.21 -7.93 -5.36
N GLU A 119 5.46 -8.36 -5.20
CA GLU A 119 5.93 -9.59 -5.83
C GLU A 119 5.13 -10.85 -5.46
N ASN A 120 4.65 -10.95 -4.21
CA ASN A 120 3.90 -12.13 -3.79
C ASN A 120 2.45 -11.81 -3.37
N THR A 121 2.20 -11.32 -2.16
CA THR A 121 0.84 -11.27 -1.63
C THR A 121 0.42 -9.88 -1.15
N ILE A 122 -0.75 -9.43 -1.58
CA ILE A 122 -1.52 -8.36 -0.93
C ILE A 122 -2.59 -9.04 -0.09
N LYS A 123 -2.56 -8.77 1.23
CA LYS A 123 -3.52 -9.34 2.18
C LYS A 123 -4.35 -8.25 2.84
N LEU A 124 -5.65 -8.37 2.69
CA LEU A 124 -6.64 -7.42 3.20
C LEU A 124 -7.67 -8.15 4.04
N ASN A 125 -8.28 -7.44 4.98
CA ASN A 125 -9.41 -7.94 5.76
C ASN A 125 -10.34 -6.76 6.13
N THR A 126 -11.50 -7.05 6.70
CA THR A 126 -12.40 -6.02 7.21
C THR A 126 -11.73 -5.17 8.31
N PRO A 127 -11.80 -3.84 8.28
CA PRO A 127 -12.49 -2.96 7.33
C PRO A 127 -11.59 -2.30 6.27
N SER A 128 -10.60 -3.00 5.70
CA SER A 128 -9.68 -2.41 4.72
C SER A 128 -10.40 -1.91 3.47
N ILE A 129 -9.92 -0.79 2.95
CA ILE A 129 -10.39 -0.19 1.69
C ILE A 129 -9.20 -0.07 0.75
N VAL A 130 -9.39 -0.52 -0.50
CA VAL A 130 -8.44 -0.28 -1.59
C VAL A 130 -9.12 0.52 -2.68
N TYR A 131 -8.49 1.61 -3.07
CA TYR A 131 -8.88 2.43 -4.21
C TYR A 131 -7.75 2.47 -5.22
N ASN A 132 -7.98 2.04 -6.45
CA ASN A 132 -7.06 2.14 -7.57
C ASN A 132 -7.61 3.16 -8.57
N ALA A 133 -6.90 4.27 -8.72
CA ALA A 133 -7.32 5.39 -9.56
C ALA A 133 -7.22 5.06 -11.07
N PRO A 134 -7.87 5.85 -11.96
CA PRO A 134 -7.70 5.72 -13.39
C PRO A 134 -6.23 5.79 -13.82
N GLU A 135 -5.86 5.01 -14.84
CA GLU A 135 -4.49 4.95 -15.39
C GLU A 135 -3.41 4.44 -14.41
N CYS A 136 -3.82 3.94 -13.24
CA CYS A 136 -2.93 3.40 -12.21
C CYS A 136 -2.96 1.87 -12.20
N LYS A 137 -1.89 1.27 -11.68
CA LYS A 137 -1.76 -0.20 -11.66
C LYS A 137 -1.51 -0.73 -10.26
N ILE A 138 -2.20 -1.83 -9.91
CA ILE A 138 -1.89 -2.70 -8.77
C ILE A 138 -1.59 -4.09 -9.31
N GLU A 139 -0.45 -4.64 -8.93
CA GLU A 139 0.04 -5.94 -9.38
C GLU A 139 0.50 -6.80 -8.20
N ALA A 140 0.12 -8.08 -8.18
CA ALA A 140 0.59 -9.07 -7.20
C ALA A 140 0.36 -10.49 -7.73
N LYS A 141 1.08 -11.49 -7.19
CA LYS A 141 0.72 -12.90 -7.45
C LYS A 141 -0.59 -13.28 -6.80
N THR A 142 -0.78 -12.93 -5.55
CA THR A 142 -1.98 -13.27 -4.80
C THR A 142 -2.60 -12.02 -4.18
N TYR A 143 -3.90 -11.87 -4.37
CA TYR A 143 -4.70 -10.81 -3.76
C TYR A 143 -5.77 -11.43 -2.86
N GLU A 144 -5.53 -11.42 -1.55
CA GLU A 144 -6.46 -11.89 -0.52
C GLU A 144 -7.32 -10.74 -0.01
N ALA A 145 -8.60 -10.73 -0.35
CA ALA A 145 -9.51 -9.60 -0.12
C ALA A 145 -10.65 -9.92 0.87
N ALA A 146 -10.38 -10.69 1.91
CA ALA A 146 -11.38 -11.18 2.85
C ALA A 146 -12.12 -10.04 3.58
N GLY A 147 -13.37 -9.78 3.21
CA GLY A 147 -14.22 -8.75 3.83
C GLY A 147 -13.81 -7.30 3.55
N SER A 148 -12.84 -7.05 2.70
CA SER A 148 -12.40 -5.71 2.29
C SER A 148 -13.32 -5.12 1.21
N THR A 149 -13.27 -3.79 1.06
CA THR A 149 -13.91 -3.07 -0.04
C THR A 149 -12.86 -2.60 -1.02
N ASN A 150 -12.97 -3.03 -2.28
CA ASN A 150 -12.01 -2.72 -3.32
C ASN A 150 -12.71 -1.99 -4.46
N VAL A 151 -12.14 -0.86 -4.91
CA VAL A 151 -12.67 -0.04 -5.99
C VAL A 151 -11.57 0.16 -7.02
N ASN A 152 -11.77 -0.36 -8.23
CA ASN A 152 -10.82 -0.31 -9.33
C ASN A 152 -11.33 0.55 -10.48
N PHE A 153 -10.67 1.66 -10.74
CA PHE A 153 -10.81 2.48 -11.95
C PHE A 153 -9.58 2.41 -12.87
N GLY A 154 -8.54 1.70 -12.47
CA GLY A 154 -7.32 1.48 -13.22
C GLY A 154 -7.15 0.02 -13.63
N GLU A 155 -5.93 -0.46 -13.61
CA GLU A 155 -5.58 -1.85 -13.90
C GLU A 155 -5.23 -2.60 -12.60
N MET A 156 -5.78 -3.79 -12.44
CA MET A 156 -5.39 -4.76 -11.43
C MET A 156 -4.98 -6.07 -12.10
N GLU A 157 -3.84 -6.64 -11.71
CA GLU A 157 -3.29 -7.87 -12.30
C GLU A 157 -2.83 -8.83 -11.21
N PHE A 158 -3.38 -10.04 -11.19
CA PHE A 158 -3.11 -11.06 -10.20
C PHE A 158 -3.11 -12.46 -10.80
N ASP A 159 -2.20 -13.35 -10.36
CA ASP A 159 -2.34 -14.78 -10.67
C ASP A 159 -3.57 -15.34 -9.93
N THR A 160 -3.76 -14.97 -8.66
CA THR A 160 -4.90 -15.41 -7.86
C THR A 160 -5.59 -14.23 -7.17
N TYR A 161 -6.90 -14.11 -7.34
CA TYR A 161 -7.79 -13.26 -6.54
C TYR A 161 -8.62 -14.16 -5.60
N ASP A 162 -8.51 -13.95 -4.28
CA ASP A 162 -9.27 -14.68 -3.26
C ASP A 162 -10.04 -13.69 -2.38
N SER A 163 -11.36 -13.60 -2.58
CA SER A 163 -12.21 -12.72 -1.76
C SER A 163 -12.56 -13.32 -0.39
N GLY A 164 -12.07 -14.53 -0.09
CA GLY A 164 -12.31 -15.24 1.16
C GLY A 164 -13.78 -15.56 1.43
N GLY A 165 -14.03 -16.37 2.46
CA GLY A 165 -15.39 -16.70 2.89
C GLY A 165 -16.13 -15.57 3.61
N ALA A 166 -15.48 -14.41 3.86
CA ALA A 166 -16.04 -13.30 4.64
C ALA A 166 -16.69 -12.19 3.78
N GLY A 167 -16.86 -12.39 2.47
CA GLY A 167 -17.66 -11.51 1.63
C GLY A 167 -16.99 -10.19 1.25
N GLY A 168 -15.73 -10.20 0.85
CA GLY A 168 -15.08 -9.03 0.24
C GLY A 168 -15.84 -8.52 -1.00
N SER A 169 -15.81 -7.21 -1.25
CA SER A 169 -16.45 -6.60 -2.41
C SER A 169 -15.41 -5.99 -3.34
N LEU A 170 -15.55 -6.24 -4.64
CA LEU A 170 -14.77 -5.60 -5.69
C LEU A 170 -15.71 -4.87 -6.65
N TYR A 171 -15.58 -3.57 -6.73
CA TYR A 171 -16.23 -2.71 -7.71
C TYR A 171 -15.22 -2.44 -8.83
N ASN A 172 -15.33 -3.17 -9.94
CA ASN A 172 -14.38 -3.08 -11.05
C ASN A 172 -14.98 -2.25 -12.20
N ASN A 173 -14.45 -1.05 -12.42
CA ASN A 173 -14.84 -0.14 -13.50
C ASN A 173 -13.80 -0.05 -14.62
N CYS A 174 -12.75 -0.89 -14.59
CA CYS A 174 -11.70 -0.91 -15.61
C CYS A 174 -11.18 -2.33 -15.82
N MET A 175 -9.88 -2.52 -15.94
CA MET A 175 -9.27 -3.81 -16.25
C MET A 175 -8.92 -4.59 -14.98
N LEU A 176 -9.31 -5.86 -14.97
CA LEU A 176 -8.91 -6.85 -13.98
C LEU A 176 -8.41 -8.10 -14.73
N PHE A 177 -7.12 -8.40 -14.60
CA PHE A 177 -6.51 -9.62 -15.11
C PHE A 177 -6.33 -10.59 -13.93
N VAL A 178 -6.89 -11.79 -14.05
CA VAL A 178 -6.84 -12.81 -13.00
C VAL A 178 -6.83 -14.19 -13.65
N GLU A 179 -5.79 -15.00 -13.36
CA GLU A 179 -5.75 -16.39 -13.84
C GLU A 179 -6.69 -17.29 -13.02
N HIS A 180 -6.71 -17.11 -11.70
CA HIS A 180 -7.50 -17.94 -10.79
C HIS A 180 -8.36 -17.10 -9.85
N MET A 181 -9.68 -17.09 -10.05
CA MET A 181 -10.61 -16.39 -9.19
C MET A 181 -11.28 -17.35 -8.20
N LYS A 182 -11.10 -17.09 -6.90
CA LYS A 182 -11.81 -17.75 -5.80
C LYS A 182 -12.80 -16.77 -5.19
N ALA A 183 -14.01 -16.75 -5.67
CA ALA A 183 -15.03 -15.80 -5.24
C ALA A 183 -15.88 -16.36 -4.10
N GLY A 184 -15.66 -15.88 -2.87
CA GLY A 184 -16.62 -15.98 -1.76
C GLY A 184 -17.36 -14.65 -1.53
N GLY A 185 -17.01 -13.59 -2.26
CA GLY A 185 -17.56 -12.25 -2.16
C GLY A 185 -18.29 -11.81 -3.43
N ILE A 186 -18.56 -10.49 -3.53
CA ILE A 186 -19.31 -9.89 -4.62
C ILE A 186 -18.36 -9.12 -5.53
N VAL A 187 -18.42 -9.41 -6.85
CA VAL A 187 -17.73 -8.63 -7.87
C VAL A 187 -18.79 -7.87 -8.66
N TYR A 188 -18.73 -6.55 -8.61
CA TYR A 188 -19.58 -5.66 -9.41
C TYR A 188 -18.78 -5.20 -10.63
N LEU A 189 -19.35 -5.40 -11.82
CA LEU A 189 -18.79 -4.93 -13.08
C LEU A 189 -19.65 -3.77 -13.59
N ASP A 190 -19.11 -2.57 -13.54
CA ASP A 190 -19.72 -1.39 -14.17
C ASP A 190 -18.72 -0.86 -15.21
N HIS A 191 -18.92 -1.23 -16.47
CA HIS A 191 -17.99 -0.99 -17.58
C HIS A 191 -16.61 -1.66 -17.46
N GLY A 192 -16.37 -2.48 -16.42
CA GLY A 192 -15.12 -3.21 -16.22
C GLY A 192 -15.05 -4.52 -17.02
N VAL A 193 -13.84 -4.97 -17.27
CA VAL A 193 -13.53 -6.24 -17.93
C VAL A 193 -12.72 -7.11 -16.96
N ILE A 194 -13.04 -8.41 -16.94
CA ILE A 194 -12.21 -9.45 -16.33
C ILE A 194 -11.64 -10.27 -17.47
N ALA A 195 -10.32 -10.42 -17.51
CA ALA A 195 -9.63 -11.27 -18.47
C ALA A 195 -8.81 -12.33 -17.74
N GLU A 196 -8.78 -13.56 -18.29
CA GLU A 196 -8.01 -14.66 -17.72
C GLU A 196 -6.51 -14.55 -18.01
N GLU A 197 -6.15 -13.94 -19.14
CA GLU A 197 -4.75 -13.73 -19.55
C GLU A 197 -4.59 -12.33 -20.17
N LYS A 198 -3.39 -11.78 -20.01
CA LYS A 198 -2.97 -10.60 -20.74
C LYS A 198 -2.36 -11.07 -22.04
N GLU A 199 -2.97 -10.72 -23.19
CA GLU A 199 -2.31 -10.91 -24.48
C GLU A 199 -1.05 -10.03 -24.54
N ASP A 200 0.13 -10.64 -24.75
CA ASP A 200 1.43 -9.96 -24.94
C ASP A 200 1.50 -9.16 -26.26
#